data_e7fa259521d925f4a2799e2c5cd2882e
#
_entry.id   e7fa259521d925f4a2799e2c5cd2882e
#
_cell.length_a   1.000
_cell.length_b   1.000
_cell.length_c   1.000
_cell.angle_alpha   90.00
_cell.angle_beta   90.00
_cell.angle_gamma   90.00
#
_symmetry.space_group_name_H-M   'P 1'
#
loop_
_entity.id
_entity.type
_entity.pdbx_description
1 polymer ?
#
loop_
_entity_poly.entity_id
_entity_poly.type
_entity_poly.pdbx_seq_one_letter_code
_entity_poly.pdbx_strand_id
1 'polypeptide(L)'
;MAATRRLVLSRIPRLAGTERLILSVLHEGEQFALRLADRSGGVLKRGTVYITLQRMESKGFVESHVEPPVDGVMGRPRRWYRPSAYGRQVFAAWQLAERALDEAVEAEYDEHAESLHA
;
A
#
# COMPACT_ATOMS: atom_id res chain seq x y z
N MET A 1 6.57 -26.45 -7.31
CA MET A 1 6.48 -25.42 -6.27
C MET A 1 6.80 -24.01 -6.79
N ALA A 2 7.92 -23.79 -7.46
CA ALA A 2 8.25 -22.47 -8.04
C ALA A 2 7.23 -21.98 -9.07
N ALA A 3 6.69 -22.87 -9.92
CA ALA A 3 5.68 -22.53 -10.92
C ALA A 3 4.35 -22.09 -10.27
N THR A 4 3.96 -22.71 -9.15
CA THR A 4 2.73 -22.34 -8.42
C THR A 4 2.85 -20.95 -7.80
N ARG A 5 4.02 -20.62 -7.25
CA ARG A 5 4.30 -19.28 -6.71
C ARG A 5 4.19 -18.20 -7.78
N ARG A 6 4.78 -18.42 -8.96
CA ARG A 6 4.72 -17.48 -10.08
C ARG A 6 3.28 -17.24 -10.52
N LEU A 7 2.47 -18.30 -10.60
CA LEU A 7 1.06 -18.18 -10.96
C LEU A 7 0.27 -17.37 -9.94
N VAL A 8 0.49 -17.60 -8.64
CA VAL A 8 -0.18 -16.85 -7.58
C VAL A 8 0.22 -15.38 -7.62
N LEU A 9 1.52 -15.07 -7.69
CA LEU A 9 2.02 -13.69 -7.75
C LEU A 9 1.53 -12.94 -8.98
N SER A 10 1.43 -13.61 -10.14
CA SER A 10 0.93 -12.99 -11.37
C SER A 10 -0.55 -12.66 -11.33
N ARG A 11 -1.32 -13.30 -10.43
CA ARG A 11 -2.76 -13.04 -10.25
C ARG A 11 -3.05 -11.88 -9.32
N ILE A 12 -2.08 -11.48 -8.49
CA ILE A 12 -2.24 -10.33 -7.62
C ILE A 12 -2.11 -9.06 -8.47
N PRO A 13 -3.10 -8.16 -8.45
CA PRO A 13 -2.98 -6.88 -9.15
C PRO A 13 -1.72 -6.14 -8.78
N ARG A 14 -1.07 -5.54 -9.76
CA ARG A 14 0.18 -4.83 -9.55
C ARG A 14 -0.03 -3.65 -8.61
N LEU A 15 0.86 -3.52 -7.63
CA LEU A 15 0.86 -2.45 -6.66
C LEU A 15 2.25 -1.80 -6.65
N ALA A 16 2.34 -0.56 -7.12
CA ALA A 16 3.60 0.19 -7.10
C ALA A 16 4.03 0.48 -5.66
N GLY A 17 5.32 0.70 -5.44
CA GLY A 17 5.86 0.99 -4.11
C GLY A 17 5.19 2.18 -3.42
N THR A 18 4.91 3.25 -4.18
CA THR A 18 4.20 4.44 -3.67
C THR A 18 2.76 4.13 -3.30
N GLU A 19 2.08 3.32 -4.09
CA GLU A 19 0.71 2.88 -3.81
C GLU A 19 0.65 2.01 -2.55
N ARG A 20 1.62 1.13 -2.40
CA ARG A 20 1.72 0.28 -1.21
C ARG A 20 1.96 1.10 0.06
N LEU A 21 2.84 2.08 0.00
CA LEU A 21 3.10 2.98 1.13
C LEU A 21 1.84 3.75 1.53
N ILE A 22 1.11 4.27 0.56
CA ILE A 22 -0.15 4.97 0.81
C ILE A 22 -1.16 4.03 1.47
N LEU A 23 -1.34 2.83 0.93
CA LEU A 23 -2.26 1.85 1.53
C LEU A 23 -1.86 1.47 2.95
N SER A 24 -0.57 1.35 3.24
CA SER A 24 -0.09 1.04 4.59
C SER A 24 -0.47 2.14 5.60
N VAL A 25 -0.36 3.41 5.21
CA VAL A 25 -0.77 4.53 6.05
C VAL A 25 -2.30 4.57 6.21
N LEU A 26 -3.05 4.35 5.11
CA LEU A 26 -4.51 4.37 5.14
C LEU A 26 -5.11 3.23 5.97
N HIS A 27 -4.40 2.11 6.13
CA HIS A 27 -4.83 1.03 7.03
C HIS A 27 -4.86 1.45 8.50
N GLU A 28 -4.10 2.47 8.87
CA GLU A 28 -4.12 3.05 10.21
C GLU A 28 -5.31 3.97 10.43
N GLY A 29 -5.95 4.45 9.37
CA GLY A 29 -7.12 5.32 9.42
C GLY A 29 -7.22 6.21 8.19
N GLU A 30 -8.38 6.81 7.99
CA GLU A 30 -8.61 7.77 6.92
C GLU A 30 -7.65 8.95 7.00
N GLN A 31 -7.18 9.43 5.85
CA GLN A 31 -6.27 10.55 5.75
C GLN A 31 -6.62 11.45 4.56
N PHE A 32 -6.22 12.71 4.65
CA PHE A 32 -6.22 13.61 3.50
C PHE A 32 -4.80 13.69 2.90
N ALA A 33 -4.71 14.08 1.63
CA ALA A 33 -3.47 13.96 0.85
C ALA A 33 -2.24 14.62 1.49
N LEU A 34 -2.41 15.81 2.07
CA LEU A 34 -1.32 16.51 2.74
C LEU A 34 -0.77 15.73 3.94
N ARG A 35 -1.68 15.11 4.70
CA ARG A 35 -1.29 14.30 5.87
C ARG A 35 -0.54 13.04 5.43
N LEU A 36 -0.92 12.44 4.31
CA LEU A 36 -0.21 11.29 3.75
C LEU A 36 1.23 11.66 3.39
N ALA A 37 1.44 12.82 2.78
CA ALA A 37 2.78 13.30 2.48
C ALA A 37 3.62 13.47 3.76
N ASP A 38 3.05 14.09 4.79
CA ASP A 38 3.72 14.28 6.09
C ASP A 38 4.05 12.94 6.76
N ARG A 39 3.11 12.01 6.77
CA ARG A 39 3.30 10.70 7.40
C ARG A 39 4.22 9.76 6.63
N SER A 40 4.55 10.08 5.39
CA SER A 40 5.52 9.31 4.61
C SER A 40 6.96 9.54 5.03
N GLY A 41 7.21 10.47 5.94
CA GLY A 41 8.55 10.82 6.38
C GLY A 41 9.40 11.46 5.30
N GLY A 42 8.77 12.18 4.37
CA GLY A 42 9.45 12.83 3.25
C GLY A 42 9.66 11.96 2.02
N VAL A 43 9.25 10.69 2.05
CA VAL A 43 9.35 9.79 0.90
C VAL A 43 8.41 10.23 -0.22
N LEU A 44 7.21 10.71 0.12
CA LEU A 44 6.21 11.15 -0.84
C LEU A 44 6.09 12.67 -0.83
N LYS A 45 6.24 13.28 -1.99
CA LYS A 45 6.00 14.71 -2.19
C LYS A 45 4.51 14.94 -2.43
N ARG A 46 4.01 16.13 -2.09
CA ARG A 46 2.60 16.52 -2.26
C ARG A 46 2.05 16.22 -3.65
N GLY A 47 2.74 16.66 -4.70
CA GLY A 47 2.29 16.44 -6.08
C GLY A 47 2.19 14.96 -6.44
N THR A 48 3.15 14.16 -5.99
CA THR A 48 3.14 12.71 -6.19
C THR A 48 1.96 12.05 -5.49
N VAL A 49 1.65 12.47 -4.26
CA VAL A 49 0.53 11.91 -3.49
C VAL A 49 -0.79 12.16 -4.21
N TYR A 50 -1.04 13.39 -4.68
CA TYR A 50 -2.29 13.72 -5.38
C TYR A 50 -2.48 12.89 -6.65
N ILE A 51 -1.45 12.80 -7.49
CA ILE A 51 -1.49 12.03 -8.73
C ILE A 51 -1.68 10.54 -8.43
N THR A 52 -0.95 10.03 -7.45
CA THR A 52 -1.04 8.61 -7.07
C THR A 52 -2.41 8.26 -6.52
N LEU A 53 -2.99 9.11 -5.66
CA LEU A 53 -4.33 8.89 -5.13
C LEU A 53 -5.39 8.89 -6.22
N GLN A 54 -5.31 9.78 -7.20
CA GLN A 54 -6.23 9.77 -8.35
C GLN A 54 -6.15 8.47 -9.13
N ARG A 55 -4.94 7.98 -9.38
CA ARG A 55 -4.72 6.69 -10.05
C ARG A 55 -5.27 5.52 -9.24
N MET A 56 -5.02 5.53 -7.93
CA MET A 56 -5.51 4.48 -7.03
C MET A 56 -7.03 4.46 -6.96
N GLU A 57 -7.66 5.62 -6.94
CA GLU A 57 -9.12 5.71 -6.98
C GLU A 57 -9.68 5.17 -8.30
N SER A 58 -9.06 5.52 -9.43
CA SER A 58 -9.43 4.99 -10.74
C SER A 58 -9.26 3.48 -10.85
N LYS A 59 -8.26 2.92 -10.19
CA LYS A 59 -8.02 1.47 -10.13
C LYS A 59 -8.92 0.77 -9.12
N GLY A 60 -9.65 1.51 -8.31
CA GLY A 60 -10.52 0.96 -7.28
C GLY A 60 -9.83 0.58 -5.97
N PHE A 61 -8.61 1.01 -5.74
CA PHE A 61 -7.87 0.69 -4.51
C PHE A 61 -8.26 1.56 -3.33
N VAL A 62 -8.70 2.79 -3.58
CA VAL A 62 -9.12 3.74 -2.56
C VAL A 62 -10.45 4.35 -2.93
N GLU A 63 -11.15 4.83 -1.90
CA GLU A 63 -12.37 5.62 -2.01
C GLU A 63 -12.13 6.97 -1.36
N SER A 64 -12.83 7.99 -1.81
CA SER A 64 -12.72 9.31 -1.23
C SER A 64 -14.07 9.93 -0.96
N HIS A 65 -14.08 10.85 0.00
CA HIS A 65 -15.24 11.69 0.27
C HIS A 65 -14.76 13.08 0.70
N VAL A 66 -15.57 14.07 0.41
CA VAL A 66 -15.29 15.45 0.78
C VAL A 66 -15.92 15.72 2.15
N GLU A 67 -15.15 16.35 3.03
CA GLU A 67 -15.66 16.79 4.32
C GLU A 67 -16.83 17.77 4.14
N PRO A 68 -17.95 17.61 4.88
CA PRO A 68 -19.05 18.56 4.79
C PRO A 68 -18.59 19.96 5.20
N PRO A 69 -19.11 21.02 4.52
CA PRO A 69 -18.76 22.37 4.94
C PRO A 69 -19.26 22.64 6.36
N VAL A 70 -18.40 23.25 7.16
CA VAL A 70 -18.74 23.67 8.53
C VAL A 70 -18.98 25.17 8.51
N ASP A 71 -20.13 25.60 9.04
CA ASP A 71 -20.48 27.02 9.13
C ASP A 71 -19.42 27.79 9.93
N GLY A 72 -18.98 28.93 9.38
CA GLY A 72 -18.01 29.79 10.03
C GLY A 72 -16.54 29.39 9.86
N VAL A 73 -16.25 28.26 9.21
CA VAL A 73 -14.87 27.86 8.90
C VAL A 73 -14.51 28.28 7.48
N MET A 74 -13.48 29.12 7.37
CA MET A 74 -12.93 29.54 6.10
C MET A 74 -11.95 28.49 5.59
N GLY A 75 -12.03 28.14 4.28
CA GLY A 75 -11.13 27.22 3.62
C GLY A 75 -11.85 26.20 2.78
N ARG A 76 -11.09 25.49 1.94
CA ARG A 76 -11.64 24.44 1.10
C ARG A 76 -11.93 23.20 1.94
N PRO A 77 -13.08 22.52 1.72
CA PRO A 77 -13.32 21.21 2.33
C PRO A 77 -12.20 20.24 1.98
N ARG A 78 -11.79 19.44 2.97
CA ARG A 78 -10.76 18.42 2.76
C ARG A 78 -11.37 17.18 2.13
N ARG A 79 -10.62 16.55 1.23
CA ARG A 79 -10.97 15.25 0.69
C ARG A 79 -10.24 14.17 1.48
N TRP A 80 -11.01 13.28 2.06
CA TRP A 80 -10.51 12.16 2.85
C TRP A 80 -10.45 10.90 2.00
N TYR A 81 -9.41 10.12 2.19
CA TYR A 81 -9.19 8.86 1.48
C TYR A 81 -9.15 7.71 2.45
N ARG A 82 -9.71 6.59 2.03
CA ARG A 82 -9.67 5.32 2.76
C ARG A 82 -9.45 4.18 1.77
N PRO A 83 -8.88 3.03 2.21
CA PRO A 83 -8.80 1.87 1.35
C PRO A 83 -10.21 1.38 1.01
N SER A 84 -10.43 0.99 -0.25
CA SER A 84 -11.63 0.24 -0.61
C SER A 84 -11.51 -1.19 -0.08
N ALA A 85 -12.61 -1.96 -0.10
CA ALA A 85 -12.56 -3.38 0.21
C ALA A 85 -11.56 -4.11 -0.72
N TYR A 86 -11.59 -3.77 -2.00
CA TYR A 86 -10.65 -4.30 -2.99
C TYR A 86 -9.20 -3.92 -2.67
N GLY A 87 -8.94 -2.66 -2.34
CA GLY A 87 -7.60 -2.20 -1.96
C GLY A 87 -7.05 -2.92 -0.74
N ARG A 88 -7.88 -3.19 0.25
CA ARG A 88 -7.50 -3.98 1.43
C ARG A 88 -7.13 -5.41 1.07
N GLN A 89 -7.90 -6.04 0.19
CA GLN A 89 -7.63 -7.40 -0.29
C GLN A 89 -6.31 -7.47 -1.04
N VAL A 90 -6.06 -6.54 -1.95
CA VAL A 90 -4.81 -6.49 -2.73
C VAL A 90 -3.61 -6.26 -1.82
N PHE A 91 -3.73 -5.34 -0.88
CA PHE A 91 -2.67 -5.06 0.09
C PHE A 91 -2.36 -6.29 0.96
N ALA A 92 -3.39 -6.95 1.48
CA ALA A 92 -3.22 -8.16 2.28
C ALA A 92 -2.56 -9.29 1.48
N ALA A 93 -2.94 -9.47 0.22
CA ALA A 93 -2.33 -10.47 -0.66
C ALA A 93 -0.84 -10.21 -0.87
N TRP A 94 -0.45 -8.96 -1.09
CA TRP A 94 0.97 -8.60 -1.22
C TRP A 94 1.74 -8.80 0.07
N GLN A 95 1.16 -8.49 1.22
CA GLN A 95 1.79 -8.74 2.52
C GLN A 95 2.06 -10.23 2.74
N LEU A 96 1.08 -11.08 2.41
CA LEU A 96 1.24 -12.53 2.51
C LEU A 96 2.32 -13.05 1.57
N ALA A 97 2.34 -12.56 0.32
CA ALA A 97 3.35 -12.95 -0.66
C ALA A 97 4.76 -12.56 -0.23
N GLU A 98 4.94 -11.36 0.31
CA GLU A 98 6.23 -10.91 0.83
C GLU A 98 6.70 -11.76 1.99
N ARG A 99 5.81 -12.05 2.93
CA ARG A 99 6.12 -12.89 4.07
C ARG A 99 6.56 -14.27 3.65
N ALA A 100 5.87 -14.87 2.69
CA ALA A 100 6.23 -16.19 2.15
C ALA A 100 7.59 -16.16 1.44
N LEU A 101 7.91 -15.09 0.70
CA LEU A 101 9.20 -14.90 0.06
C LEU A 101 10.33 -14.74 1.09
N ASP A 102 10.12 -13.94 2.12
CA ASP A 102 11.11 -13.72 3.18
C ASP A 102 11.40 -15.02 3.92
N GLU A 103 10.39 -15.79 4.27
CA GLU A 103 10.55 -17.10 4.92
C GLU A 103 11.32 -18.09 4.03
N ALA A 104 11.04 -18.10 2.74
CA ALA A 104 11.72 -18.96 1.79
C ALA A 104 13.20 -18.58 1.62
N VAL A 105 13.50 -17.28 1.57
CA VAL A 105 14.88 -16.77 1.48
C VAL A 105 15.64 -17.09 2.76
N GLU A 106 15.05 -16.91 3.93
CA GLU A 106 15.66 -17.27 5.20
C GLU A 106 15.95 -18.77 5.28
N ALA A 107 15.02 -19.61 4.87
CA ALA A 107 15.22 -21.06 4.85
C ALA A 107 16.37 -21.49 3.95
N GLU A 108 16.49 -20.92 2.76
CA GLU A 108 17.61 -21.18 1.84
C GLU A 108 18.94 -20.71 2.42
N TYR A 109 18.93 -19.55 3.05
CA TYR A 109 20.13 -19.01 3.70
C TYR A 109 20.61 -19.91 4.85
N ASP A 110 19.70 -20.38 5.69
CA ASP A 110 20.00 -21.26 6.81
C ASP A 110 20.53 -22.61 6.34
N GLU A 111 19.95 -23.22 5.32
CA GLU A 111 20.44 -24.44 4.70
C GLU A 111 21.87 -24.29 4.15
N HIS A 112 22.11 -23.16 3.47
CA HIS A 112 23.43 -22.85 2.92
C HIS A 112 24.46 -22.63 4.02
N ALA A 113 24.10 -21.94 5.09
CA ALA A 113 24.96 -21.73 6.24
C ALA A 113 25.31 -23.06 6.94
N GLU A 114 24.34 -23.95 7.13
CA GLU A 114 24.57 -25.29 7.69
C GLU A 114 25.50 -26.10 6.81
N SER A 115 25.34 -26.09 5.50
CA SER A 115 26.21 -26.84 4.58
C SER A 115 27.64 -26.32 4.57
N LEU A 116 27.88 -25.04 4.85
CA LEU A 116 29.21 -24.45 4.95
C LEU A 116 29.93 -24.85 6.25
N HIS A 117 29.17 -25.21 7.28
CA HIS A 117 29.72 -25.62 8.60
C HIS A 117 29.80 -27.13 8.77
N ALA A 118 29.26 -27.88 7.87
CA ALA A 118 29.37 -29.32 7.83
C ALA A 118 30.68 -29.76 7.18
#